data_432e5bf927976d07d4bbf6ed761422fb
#
_entry.id   432e5bf927976d07d4bbf6ed761422fb
#
_cell.length_a   1.000
_cell.length_b   1.000
_cell.length_c   1.000
_cell.angle_alpha   90.00
_cell.angle_beta   90.00
_cell.angle_gamma   90.00
#
_symmetry.space_group_name_H-M   'P 1'
#
loop_
_entity.id
_entity.type
_entity.pdbx_description
1 polymer ?
#
loop_
_entity_poly.entity_id
_entity_poly.type
_entity_poly.pdbx_seq_one_letter_code
_entity_poly.pdbx_strand_id
1 'polypeptide(L)'
;MTKDYIVKALAYGGQIRAYSALTTESVQEAQISHYTWPTASAALGRTMTATLMMGAMLKGEQKLTVTVDGNGPIGKIIADADAKGNVRGYVTNPQTHFPLNEIGKLDVRRAVGTDGAITVVKDIGLKDYFSGSSPLVSGELGDDFTYYFAKSEQVPSSVGLGVLVNPDNSIKAAGGFIIQVMPGAEDETITKLEHAINEMTPVSKLIDQGLTAEELLFEILGEENVQILENLPAQFECHCGHDKFLNAIKGLGEAEIQNMIDVDHGAEAECHFCRSKYTFSEEELQTLLGKSE
;
A
#
# COMPACT_ATOMS: atom_id res chain seq x y z
N MET A 1 4.58 -2.76 -21.42
CA MET A 1 4.83 -2.40 -20.01
C MET A 1 5.20 -3.68 -19.30
N THR A 2 6.22 -3.66 -18.46
CA THR A 2 6.54 -4.79 -17.57
C THR A 2 5.43 -4.92 -16.55
N LYS A 3 4.88 -6.14 -16.39
CA LYS A 3 3.85 -6.39 -15.36
C LYS A 3 4.43 -6.12 -13.98
N ASP A 4 3.58 -5.67 -13.06
CA ASP A 4 3.97 -5.48 -11.66
C ASP A 4 4.35 -6.81 -11.00
N TYR A 5 5.35 -6.78 -10.15
CA TYR A 5 5.79 -7.94 -9.36
C TYR A 5 6.66 -7.52 -8.18
N ILE A 6 6.84 -8.46 -7.25
CA ILE A 6 7.68 -8.32 -6.07
C ILE A 6 8.81 -9.33 -6.16
N VAL A 7 10.01 -8.90 -5.81
CA VAL A 7 11.19 -9.77 -5.62
C VAL A 7 11.46 -9.93 -4.13
N LYS A 8 11.66 -11.18 -3.70
CA LYS A 8 12.14 -11.53 -2.36
C LYS A 8 13.57 -12.03 -2.48
N ALA A 9 14.48 -11.51 -1.69
CA ALA A 9 15.89 -11.85 -1.74
C ALA A 9 16.54 -11.92 -0.36
N LEU A 10 17.67 -12.61 -0.30
CA LEU A 10 18.66 -12.51 0.76
C LEU A 10 19.93 -11.91 0.20
N ALA A 11 20.70 -11.24 1.03
CA ALA A 11 22.01 -10.76 0.62
C ALA A 11 23.04 -10.96 1.74
N TYR A 12 24.33 -10.86 1.35
CA TYR A 12 25.48 -11.03 2.27
C TYR A 12 25.38 -12.31 3.10
N GLY A 13 25.12 -13.45 2.42
CA GLY A 13 25.02 -14.75 3.10
C GLY A 13 23.87 -14.87 4.11
N GLY A 14 22.78 -14.08 3.95
CA GLY A 14 21.60 -14.09 4.81
C GLY A 14 21.63 -13.04 5.93
N GLN A 15 22.63 -12.16 5.97
CA GLN A 15 22.69 -11.05 6.92
C GLN A 15 21.64 -9.98 6.61
N ILE A 16 21.20 -9.88 5.34
CA ILE A 16 20.20 -8.92 4.87
C ILE A 16 19.03 -9.68 4.22
N ARG A 17 17.81 -9.32 4.58
CA ARG A 17 16.59 -9.71 3.87
C ARG A 17 16.07 -8.52 3.11
N ALA A 18 15.76 -8.71 1.84
CA ALA A 18 15.35 -7.63 0.95
C ALA A 18 14.07 -7.97 0.17
N TYR A 19 13.26 -6.96 -0.03
CA TYR A 19 12.09 -6.96 -0.89
C TYR A 19 12.19 -5.76 -1.83
N SER A 20 11.85 -5.95 -3.08
CA SER A 20 11.65 -4.85 -4.03
C SER A 20 10.39 -5.09 -4.84
N ALA A 21 9.78 -4.03 -5.34
CA ALA A 21 8.56 -4.15 -6.13
C ALA A 21 8.50 -3.10 -7.23
N LEU A 22 7.99 -3.50 -8.40
CA LEU A 22 7.43 -2.61 -9.41
C LEU A 22 5.92 -2.61 -9.22
N THR A 23 5.30 -1.42 -9.18
CA THR A 23 3.88 -1.25 -8.86
C THR A 23 3.18 -0.21 -9.75
N THR A 24 3.75 0.05 -10.92
CA THR A 24 3.27 1.10 -11.83
C THR A 24 1.83 0.85 -12.29
N GLU A 25 1.50 -0.39 -12.67
CA GLU A 25 0.15 -0.76 -13.12
C GLU A 25 -0.86 -0.72 -11.96
N SER A 26 -0.49 -1.25 -10.80
CA SER A 26 -1.35 -1.27 -9.61
C SER A 26 -1.68 0.15 -9.11
N VAL A 27 -0.68 1.04 -9.11
CA VAL A 27 -0.88 2.45 -8.71
C VAL A 27 -1.68 3.20 -9.78
N GLN A 28 -1.48 2.91 -11.07
CA GLN A 28 -2.27 3.46 -12.16
C GLN A 28 -3.74 3.07 -12.04
N GLU A 29 -4.05 1.81 -11.70
CA GLU A 29 -5.43 1.37 -11.50
C GLU A 29 -6.09 2.10 -10.33
N ALA A 30 -5.39 2.29 -9.23
CA ALA A 30 -5.88 3.10 -8.10
C ALA A 30 -6.09 4.57 -8.50
N GLN A 31 -5.18 5.14 -9.29
CA GLN A 31 -5.31 6.51 -9.79
C GLN A 31 -6.57 6.68 -10.66
N ILE A 32 -6.83 5.74 -11.57
CA ILE A 32 -8.02 5.75 -12.44
C ILE A 32 -9.29 5.62 -11.59
N SER A 33 -9.32 4.65 -10.67
CA SER A 33 -10.50 4.36 -9.84
C SER A 33 -10.91 5.54 -8.97
N HIS A 34 -9.94 6.30 -8.46
CA HIS A 34 -10.17 7.39 -7.51
C HIS A 34 -10.01 8.79 -8.11
N TYR A 35 -9.56 8.91 -9.37
CA TYR A 35 -9.24 10.20 -9.99
C TYR A 35 -8.28 11.04 -9.13
N THR A 36 -7.24 10.40 -8.59
CA THR A 36 -6.30 11.08 -7.71
C THR A 36 -5.45 12.09 -8.47
N TRP A 37 -5.21 13.25 -7.85
CA TRP A 37 -4.30 14.27 -8.36
C TRP A 37 -2.85 13.93 -7.99
N PRO A 38 -1.84 14.53 -8.66
CA PRO A 38 -0.45 14.05 -8.59
C PRO A 38 0.12 13.83 -7.19
N THR A 39 -0.10 14.77 -6.26
CA THR A 39 0.41 14.60 -4.89
C THR A 39 -0.30 13.47 -4.14
N ALA A 40 -1.62 13.35 -4.31
CA ALA A 40 -2.40 12.25 -3.74
C ALA A 40 -2.02 10.90 -4.35
N SER A 41 -1.78 10.85 -5.69
CA SER A 41 -1.29 9.66 -6.38
C SER A 41 0.06 9.21 -5.84
N ALA A 42 0.98 10.15 -5.60
CA ALA A 42 2.28 9.83 -5.04
C ALA A 42 2.18 9.28 -3.60
N ALA A 43 1.36 9.88 -2.75
CA ALA A 43 1.14 9.43 -1.39
C ALA A 43 0.48 8.04 -1.34
N LEU A 44 -0.61 7.85 -2.11
CA LEU A 44 -1.31 6.57 -2.21
C LEU A 44 -0.39 5.48 -2.77
N GLY A 45 0.30 5.74 -3.87
CA GLY A 45 1.17 4.76 -4.51
C GLY A 45 2.34 4.34 -3.63
N ARG A 46 2.97 5.26 -2.89
CA ARG A 46 4.01 4.92 -1.91
C ARG A 46 3.44 4.02 -0.80
N THR A 47 2.27 4.36 -0.27
CA THR A 47 1.61 3.54 0.77
C THR A 47 1.26 2.16 0.22
N MET A 48 0.65 2.06 -0.97
CA MET A 48 0.30 0.78 -1.60
C MET A 48 1.54 -0.08 -1.85
N THR A 49 2.64 0.51 -2.35
CA THR A 49 3.90 -0.21 -2.61
C THR A 49 4.50 -0.79 -1.33
N ALA A 50 4.55 0.00 -0.25
CA ALA A 50 5.02 -0.48 1.05
C ALA A 50 4.12 -1.60 1.59
N THR A 51 2.79 -1.40 1.54
CA THR A 51 1.79 -2.36 2.00
C THR A 51 1.88 -3.67 1.22
N LEU A 52 2.07 -3.62 -0.10
CA LEU A 52 2.26 -4.78 -0.97
C LEU A 52 3.50 -5.61 -0.57
N MET A 53 4.64 -4.95 -0.38
CA MET A 53 5.86 -5.63 0.07
C MET A 53 5.70 -6.21 1.48
N MET A 54 4.99 -5.52 2.39
CA MET A 54 4.64 -6.07 3.71
C MET A 54 3.69 -7.27 3.59
N GLY A 55 2.75 -7.27 2.65
CA GLY A 55 1.90 -8.41 2.31
C GLY A 55 2.72 -9.62 1.88
N ALA A 56 3.74 -9.41 1.07
CA ALA A 56 4.66 -10.47 0.63
C ALA A 56 5.49 -11.09 1.77
N MET A 57 5.56 -10.47 2.95
CA MET A 57 6.16 -11.06 4.16
C MET A 57 5.23 -12.04 4.87
N LEU A 58 3.94 -12.02 4.57
CA LEU A 58 2.90 -12.88 5.13
C LEU A 58 2.87 -14.25 4.43
N LYS A 59 2.01 -15.16 4.89
CA LYS A 59 1.90 -16.54 4.37
C LYS A 59 0.44 -16.95 4.16
N GLY A 60 0.21 -17.79 3.15
CA GLY A 60 -1.10 -18.40 2.91
C GLY A 60 -2.20 -17.38 2.66
N GLU A 61 -3.25 -17.38 3.48
CA GLU A 61 -4.41 -16.48 3.37
C GLU A 61 -4.29 -15.22 4.25
N GLN A 62 -3.11 -15.00 4.84
CA GLN A 62 -2.87 -13.85 5.69
C GLN A 62 -2.92 -12.55 4.88
N LYS A 63 -3.37 -11.49 5.52
CA LYS A 63 -3.51 -10.15 4.94
C LYS A 63 -3.23 -9.07 5.96
N LEU A 64 -3.01 -7.86 5.49
CA LEU A 64 -2.83 -6.71 6.35
C LEU A 64 -3.49 -5.46 5.77
N THR A 65 -3.82 -4.55 6.67
CA THR A 65 -4.29 -3.20 6.37
C THR A 65 -3.31 -2.20 6.97
N VAL A 66 -2.88 -1.26 6.16
CA VAL A 66 -2.10 -0.09 6.57
C VAL A 66 -2.99 1.14 6.53
N THR A 67 -3.01 1.91 7.61
CA THR A 67 -3.63 3.22 7.68
C THR A 67 -2.56 4.26 7.97
N VAL A 68 -2.45 5.26 7.12
CA VAL A 68 -1.63 6.46 7.34
C VAL A 68 -2.59 7.62 7.61
N ASP A 69 -2.43 8.25 8.76
CA ASP A 69 -3.19 9.43 9.16
C ASP A 69 -2.22 10.43 9.79
N GLY A 70 -1.87 11.47 9.06
CA GLY A 70 -0.91 12.50 9.50
C GLY A 70 -1.55 13.84 9.80
N ASN A 71 -2.89 13.89 9.86
CA ASN A 71 -3.65 15.11 10.05
C ASN A 71 -3.42 16.17 8.95
N GLY A 72 -2.99 15.72 7.79
CA GLY A 72 -2.83 16.57 6.59
C GLY A 72 -4.09 16.60 5.73
N PRO A 73 -4.12 17.49 4.72
CA PRO A 73 -5.31 17.70 3.87
C PRO A 73 -5.73 16.51 3.02
N ILE A 74 -4.86 15.52 2.80
CA ILE A 74 -5.21 14.27 2.11
C ILE A 74 -6.19 13.40 2.92
N GLY A 75 -6.27 13.65 4.25
CA GLY A 75 -6.98 12.81 5.19
C GLY A 75 -6.25 11.46 5.39
N LYS A 76 -7.02 10.38 5.48
CA LYS A 76 -6.44 9.04 5.65
C LYS A 76 -6.07 8.41 4.31
N ILE A 77 -4.96 7.68 4.31
CA ILE A 77 -4.59 6.76 3.24
C ILE A 77 -4.76 5.35 3.82
N ILE A 78 -5.53 4.52 3.14
CA ILE A 78 -5.78 3.14 3.56
C ILE A 78 -5.36 2.22 2.42
N ALA A 79 -4.54 1.23 2.73
CA ALA A 79 -4.13 0.20 1.79
C ALA A 79 -4.22 -1.19 2.42
N ASP A 80 -4.76 -2.15 1.68
CA ASP A 80 -4.79 -3.56 2.03
C ASP A 80 -3.85 -4.33 1.11
N ALA A 81 -3.17 -5.35 1.64
CA ALA A 81 -2.47 -6.35 0.84
C ALA A 81 -2.54 -7.73 1.47
N ASP A 82 -2.29 -8.74 0.66
CA ASP A 82 -2.25 -10.14 1.08
C ASP A 82 -0.91 -10.83 0.74
N ALA A 83 -0.77 -12.07 1.15
CA ALA A 83 0.41 -12.88 0.89
C ALA A 83 0.56 -13.32 -0.58
N LYS A 84 -0.43 -13.07 -1.43
CA LYS A 84 -0.49 -13.54 -2.83
C LYS A 84 -0.07 -12.46 -3.83
N GLY A 85 0.27 -11.25 -3.36
CA GLY A 85 0.67 -10.13 -4.20
C GLY A 85 -0.48 -9.23 -4.65
N ASN A 86 -1.65 -9.34 -4.01
CA ASN A 86 -2.75 -8.44 -4.27
C ASN A 86 -2.65 -7.20 -3.37
N VAL A 87 -2.94 -6.03 -3.93
CA VAL A 87 -2.99 -4.75 -3.21
C VAL A 87 -4.19 -3.94 -3.68
N ARG A 88 -4.75 -3.15 -2.77
CA ARG A 88 -5.74 -2.11 -3.07
C ARG A 88 -5.59 -0.98 -2.08
N GLY A 89 -6.00 0.21 -2.46
CA GLY A 89 -5.91 1.35 -1.57
C GLY A 89 -6.75 2.53 -2.03
N TYR A 90 -6.99 3.46 -1.11
CA TYR A 90 -7.67 4.72 -1.38
C TYR A 90 -7.22 5.81 -0.42
N VAL A 91 -7.56 7.05 -0.75
CA VAL A 91 -7.36 8.21 0.10
C VAL A 91 -8.69 8.93 0.35
N THR A 92 -8.83 9.59 1.50
CA THR A 92 -10.05 10.33 1.83
C THR A 92 -10.29 11.49 0.87
N ASN A 93 -9.24 12.27 0.56
CA ASN A 93 -9.32 13.44 -0.32
C ASN A 93 -8.43 13.26 -1.55
N PRO A 94 -8.92 12.56 -2.60
CA PRO A 94 -8.10 12.17 -3.75
C PRO A 94 -7.63 13.33 -4.62
N GLN A 95 -8.26 14.48 -4.53
CA GLN A 95 -7.89 15.68 -5.31
C GLN A 95 -6.90 16.61 -4.57
N THR A 96 -6.29 16.12 -3.48
CA THR A 96 -5.24 16.85 -2.78
C THR A 96 -4.00 16.97 -3.65
N HIS A 97 -3.59 18.20 -3.94
CA HIS A 97 -2.40 18.49 -4.74
C HIS A 97 -1.76 19.81 -4.30
N PHE A 98 -0.44 19.86 -4.39
CA PHE A 98 0.37 21.03 -4.13
C PHE A 98 1.39 21.23 -5.25
N PRO A 99 1.83 22.47 -5.50
CA PRO A 99 2.99 22.73 -6.35
C PRO A 99 4.22 21.90 -5.89
N LEU A 100 5.14 21.67 -6.80
CA LEU A 100 6.39 21.00 -6.45
C LEU A 100 7.08 21.75 -5.30
N ASN A 101 7.72 20.99 -4.43
CA ASN A 101 8.52 21.55 -3.34
C ASN A 101 9.82 22.19 -3.86
N GLU A 102 10.62 22.80 -2.98
CA GLU A 102 11.85 23.53 -3.31
C GLU A 102 12.90 22.70 -4.07
N ILE A 103 12.85 21.38 -3.96
CA ILE A 103 13.73 20.43 -4.66
C ILE A 103 13.09 19.80 -5.91
N GLY A 104 11.96 20.35 -6.36
CA GLY A 104 11.27 19.91 -7.58
C GLY A 104 10.55 18.57 -7.46
N LYS A 105 10.17 18.13 -6.26
CA LYS A 105 9.39 16.91 -6.01
C LYS A 105 7.96 17.24 -5.61
N LEU A 106 7.04 16.29 -5.82
CA LEU A 106 5.67 16.36 -5.28
C LEU A 106 5.71 16.48 -3.75
N ASP A 107 4.99 17.45 -3.20
CA ASP A 107 5.02 17.78 -1.77
C ASP A 107 4.08 16.81 -0.98
N VAL A 108 4.52 15.56 -0.88
CA VAL A 108 3.78 14.49 -0.18
C VAL A 108 3.70 14.77 1.32
N ARG A 109 4.79 15.26 1.91
CA ARG A 109 4.83 15.65 3.32
C ARG A 109 3.70 16.63 3.68
N ARG A 110 3.50 17.65 2.86
CA ARG A 110 2.44 18.64 3.09
C ARG A 110 1.04 18.04 2.95
N ALA A 111 0.87 17.09 2.02
CA ALA A 111 -0.41 16.42 1.83
C ALA A 111 -0.75 15.47 3.00
N VAL A 112 0.21 14.68 3.44
CA VAL A 112 0.03 13.68 4.52
C VAL A 112 -0.02 14.34 5.89
N GLY A 113 0.84 15.33 6.14
CA GLY A 113 1.07 15.88 7.48
C GLY A 113 2.01 15.00 8.31
N THR A 114 2.27 15.42 9.54
CA THR A 114 3.20 14.74 10.47
C THR A 114 2.64 14.59 11.88
N ASP A 115 1.41 15.05 12.10
CA ASP A 115 0.76 15.00 13.42
C ASP A 115 -0.21 13.79 13.47
N GLY A 116 0.37 12.61 13.53
CA GLY A 116 -0.40 11.37 13.54
C GLY A 116 0.47 10.12 13.42
N ALA A 117 -0.05 9.05 12.81
CA ALA A 117 0.59 7.75 12.86
C ALA A 117 0.39 6.90 11.59
N ILE A 118 1.31 5.94 11.40
CA ILE A 118 1.07 4.73 10.62
C ILE A 118 0.55 3.65 11.58
N THR A 119 -0.55 3.02 11.21
CA THR A 119 -1.11 1.86 11.92
C THR A 119 -1.21 0.69 10.95
N VAL A 120 -0.71 -0.46 11.36
CA VAL A 120 -0.76 -1.71 10.60
C VAL A 120 -1.55 -2.75 11.39
N VAL A 121 -2.59 -3.29 10.76
CA VAL A 121 -3.41 -4.38 11.32
C VAL A 121 -3.16 -5.63 10.48
N LYS A 122 -2.73 -6.72 11.11
CA LYS A 122 -2.45 -8.00 10.44
C LYS A 122 -3.50 -9.05 10.84
N ASP A 123 -4.16 -9.60 9.84
CA ASP A 123 -5.00 -10.80 9.96
C ASP A 123 -4.15 -12.02 9.60
N ILE A 124 -3.72 -12.75 10.60
CA ILE A 124 -2.89 -13.94 10.41
C ILE A 124 -3.68 -15.25 10.65
N GLY A 125 -5.03 -15.17 10.58
CA GLY A 125 -5.91 -16.31 10.74
C GLY A 125 -6.13 -16.74 12.20
N LEU A 126 -5.79 -15.90 13.18
CA LEU A 126 -6.10 -16.09 14.59
C LEU A 126 -7.40 -15.36 14.97
N LYS A 127 -7.91 -15.63 16.19
CA LYS A 127 -9.12 -14.99 16.70
C LYS A 127 -8.99 -13.47 16.78
N ASP A 128 -7.82 -12.98 17.19
CA ASP A 128 -7.54 -11.56 17.37
C ASP A 128 -6.53 -11.07 16.31
N TYR A 129 -6.72 -9.86 15.84
CA TYR A 129 -5.81 -9.21 14.90
C TYR A 129 -4.59 -8.65 15.65
N PHE A 130 -3.44 -8.71 15.01
CA PHE A 130 -2.25 -8.00 15.50
C PHE A 130 -2.25 -6.58 14.98
N SER A 131 -2.10 -5.61 15.88
CA SER A 131 -2.02 -4.21 15.53
C SER A 131 -0.72 -3.61 16.04
N GLY A 132 -0.02 -2.91 15.16
CA GLY A 132 1.16 -2.09 15.48
C GLY A 132 0.96 -0.67 15.01
N SER A 133 1.52 0.30 15.73
CA SER A 133 1.44 1.70 15.36
C SER A 133 2.73 2.44 15.70
N SER A 134 3.09 3.43 14.88
CA SER A 134 4.18 4.36 15.17
C SER A 134 3.81 5.78 14.72
N PRO A 135 4.28 6.83 15.42
CA PRO A 135 4.08 8.18 14.94
C PRO A 135 4.77 8.41 13.59
N LEU A 136 4.23 9.33 12.81
CA LEU A 136 4.90 9.84 11.61
C LEU A 136 6.11 10.71 12.03
N VAL A 137 7.21 10.59 11.28
CA VAL A 137 8.45 11.36 11.51
C VAL A 137 8.72 12.37 10.42
N SER A 138 8.34 12.09 9.18
CA SER A 138 8.59 12.97 8.05
C SER A 138 7.37 13.31 7.21
N GLY A 139 6.39 12.42 7.12
CA GLY A 139 5.28 12.50 6.18
C GLY A 139 5.67 12.20 4.72
N GLU A 140 6.93 11.79 4.47
CA GLU A 140 7.41 11.36 3.15
C GLU A 140 7.18 9.88 2.88
N LEU A 141 6.68 9.15 3.86
CA LEU A 141 6.29 7.75 3.90
C LEU A 141 7.47 6.76 3.91
N GLY A 142 8.53 6.95 3.13
CA GLY A 142 9.70 6.07 3.19
C GLY A 142 10.33 6.05 4.58
N ASP A 143 10.63 7.22 5.13
CA ASP A 143 11.17 7.39 6.49
C ASP A 143 10.18 6.92 7.55
N ASP A 144 8.88 7.16 7.33
CA ASP A 144 7.83 6.81 8.27
C ASP A 144 7.66 5.29 8.37
N PHE A 145 7.72 4.56 7.25
CA PHE A 145 7.74 3.09 7.23
C PHE A 145 9.04 2.53 7.80
N THR A 146 10.18 3.17 7.52
CA THR A 146 11.47 2.81 8.14
C THR A 146 11.38 2.90 9.66
N TYR A 147 10.81 3.99 10.17
CA TYR A 147 10.59 4.17 11.60
C TYR A 147 9.58 3.18 12.18
N TYR A 148 8.50 2.88 11.44
CA TYR A 148 7.53 1.86 11.83
C TYR A 148 8.20 0.49 12.03
N PHE A 149 9.04 0.03 11.11
CA PHE A 149 9.74 -1.24 11.26
C PHE A 149 10.66 -1.25 12.47
N ALA A 150 11.42 -0.19 12.70
CA ALA A 150 12.31 -0.10 13.82
C ALA A 150 11.55 -0.05 15.17
N LYS A 151 10.46 0.72 15.24
CA LYS A 151 9.76 1.01 16.50
C LYS A 151 8.71 -0.04 16.86
N SER A 152 7.92 -0.48 15.88
CA SER A 152 6.79 -1.40 16.09
C SER A 152 7.14 -2.85 15.82
N GLU A 153 7.86 -3.14 14.73
CA GLU A 153 8.27 -4.50 14.37
C GLU A 153 9.61 -4.90 15.03
N GLN A 154 10.36 -3.94 15.55
CA GLN A 154 11.70 -4.11 16.17
C GLN A 154 12.72 -4.73 15.19
N VAL A 155 12.60 -4.43 13.91
CA VAL A 155 13.51 -4.88 12.85
C VAL A 155 14.19 -3.65 12.25
N PRO A 156 15.52 -3.49 12.39
CA PRO A 156 16.26 -2.42 11.71
C PRO A 156 16.06 -2.56 10.20
N SER A 157 15.49 -1.53 9.59
CA SER A 157 15.10 -1.58 8.19
C SER A 157 15.39 -0.26 7.49
N SER A 158 15.48 -0.29 6.16
CA SER A 158 15.42 0.87 5.29
C SER A 158 14.33 0.67 4.24
N VAL A 159 13.52 1.71 4.02
CA VAL A 159 12.41 1.68 3.07
C VAL A 159 12.56 2.81 2.07
N GLY A 160 12.71 2.46 0.80
CA GLY A 160 12.72 3.43 -0.31
C GLY A 160 11.47 3.28 -1.16
N LEU A 161 10.73 4.37 -1.35
CA LEU A 161 9.48 4.40 -2.10
C LEU A 161 9.50 5.51 -3.13
N GLY A 162 9.02 5.24 -4.35
CA GLY A 162 9.01 6.22 -5.41
C GLY A 162 7.78 6.12 -6.29
N VAL A 163 7.20 7.28 -6.63
CA VAL A 163 6.14 7.42 -7.63
C VAL A 163 6.43 8.65 -8.47
N LEU A 164 6.46 8.48 -9.78
CA LEU A 164 6.47 9.57 -10.76
C LEU A 164 5.11 9.65 -11.45
N VAL A 165 4.61 10.86 -11.59
CA VAL A 165 3.32 11.17 -12.22
C VAL A 165 3.56 12.04 -13.44
N ASN A 166 2.93 11.69 -14.55
CA ASN A 166 2.95 12.46 -15.79
C ASN A 166 2.08 13.73 -15.68
N PRO A 167 2.26 14.71 -16.57
CA PRO A 167 1.43 15.92 -16.61
C PRO A 167 -0.07 15.67 -16.83
N ASP A 168 -0.44 14.53 -17.39
CA ASP A 168 -1.83 14.07 -17.59
C ASP A 168 -2.40 13.31 -16.39
N ASN A 169 -1.68 13.30 -15.27
CA ASN A 169 -1.95 12.57 -14.03
C ASN A 169 -1.79 11.05 -14.11
N SER A 170 -1.41 10.47 -15.24
CA SER A 170 -1.08 9.05 -15.32
C SER A 170 0.20 8.72 -14.54
N ILE A 171 0.33 7.48 -14.09
CA ILE A 171 1.51 7.02 -13.35
C ILE A 171 2.60 6.64 -14.35
N LYS A 172 3.74 7.32 -14.25
CA LYS A 172 4.90 7.06 -15.11
C LYS A 172 5.76 5.91 -14.60
N ALA A 173 6.02 5.89 -13.30
CA ALA A 173 6.82 4.88 -12.62
C ALA A 173 6.43 4.82 -11.14
N ALA A 174 6.27 3.62 -10.61
CA ALA A 174 6.02 3.38 -9.19
C ALA A 174 6.69 2.10 -8.72
N GLY A 175 7.23 2.12 -7.52
CA GLY A 175 7.86 0.96 -6.90
C GLY A 175 8.65 1.34 -5.65
N GLY A 176 9.40 0.37 -5.14
CA GLY A 176 10.16 0.56 -3.92
C GLY A 176 10.96 -0.65 -3.49
N PHE A 177 11.59 -0.50 -2.34
CA PHE A 177 12.26 -1.59 -1.65
C PHE A 177 12.05 -1.51 -0.13
N ILE A 178 12.19 -2.66 0.52
CA ILE A 178 12.34 -2.80 1.98
C ILE A 178 13.56 -3.69 2.20
N ILE A 179 14.55 -3.17 2.91
CA ILE A 179 15.77 -3.86 3.27
C ILE A 179 15.82 -3.99 4.78
N GLN A 180 16.05 -5.19 5.28
CA GLN A 180 16.00 -5.50 6.72
C GLN A 180 17.30 -6.16 7.15
N VAL A 181 17.89 -5.63 8.22
CA VAL A 181 19.09 -6.19 8.85
C VAL A 181 18.69 -7.36 9.74
N MET A 182 19.25 -8.54 9.46
CA MET A 182 18.98 -9.75 10.23
C MET A 182 19.85 -9.82 11.49
N PRO A 183 19.38 -10.50 12.56
CA PRO A 183 20.19 -10.70 13.76
C PRO A 183 21.55 -11.34 13.46
N GLY A 184 22.61 -10.74 13.98
CA GLY A 184 23.97 -11.20 13.75
C GLY A 184 24.66 -10.67 12.49
N ALA A 185 24.06 -9.69 11.81
CA ALA A 185 24.72 -9.00 10.71
C ALA A 185 25.99 -8.27 11.20
N GLU A 186 27.02 -8.30 10.38
CA GLU A 186 28.30 -7.67 10.65
C GLU A 186 28.24 -6.15 10.49
N ASP A 187 28.93 -5.38 11.33
CA ASP A 187 28.95 -3.92 11.29
C ASP A 187 29.46 -3.40 9.92
N GLU A 188 30.38 -4.13 9.27
CA GLU A 188 30.88 -3.80 7.93
C GLU A 188 29.75 -3.85 6.89
N THR A 189 28.88 -4.87 6.95
CA THR A 189 27.72 -5.01 6.05
C THR A 189 26.74 -3.86 6.26
N ILE A 190 26.48 -3.49 7.52
CA ILE A 190 25.58 -2.38 7.85
C ILE A 190 26.13 -1.06 7.32
N THR A 191 27.43 -0.80 7.52
CA THR A 191 28.08 0.42 7.04
C THR A 191 28.03 0.54 5.51
N LYS A 192 28.30 -0.56 4.79
CA LYS A 192 28.19 -0.59 3.32
C LYS A 192 26.77 -0.27 2.85
N LEU A 193 25.78 -0.87 3.52
CA LEU A 193 24.37 -0.65 3.22
C LEU A 193 23.95 0.80 3.43
N GLU A 194 24.31 1.40 4.55
CA GLU A 194 24.02 2.80 4.87
C GLU A 194 24.63 3.75 3.83
N HIS A 195 25.86 3.50 3.43
CA HIS A 195 26.53 4.29 2.37
C HIS A 195 25.80 4.18 1.04
N ALA A 196 25.50 2.96 0.59
CA ALA A 196 24.80 2.72 -0.68
C ALA A 196 23.42 3.40 -0.72
N ILE A 197 22.64 3.32 0.37
CA ILE A 197 21.31 3.93 0.45
C ILE A 197 21.40 5.46 0.42
N ASN A 198 22.38 6.05 1.10
CA ASN A 198 22.56 7.51 1.15
C ASN A 198 22.98 8.11 -0.19
N GLU A 199 23.71 7.36 -1.02
CA GLU A 199 24.18 7.81 -2.34
C GLU A 199 23.24 7.44 -3.49
N MET A 200 22.21 6.65 -3.21
CA MET A 200 21.33 6.10 -4.23
C MET A 200 20.52 7.17 -4.96
N THR A 201 20.41 7.01 -6.27
CA THR A 201 19.45 7.74 -7.08
C THR A 201 18.02 7.46 -6.60
N PRO A 202 17.10 8.45 -6.56
CA PRO A 202 15.72 8.21 -6.15
C PRO A 202 15.07 7.05 -6.90
N VAL A 203 14.43 6.13 -6.17
CA VAL A 203 13.81 4.90 -6.68
C VAL A 203 12.96 5.13 -7.92
N SER A 204 12.09 6.15 -7.89
CA SER A 204 11.21 6.44 -9.02
C SER A 204 11.96 6.83 -10.31
N LYS A 205 13.15 7.42 -10.20
CA LYS A 205 14.00 7.69 -11.37
C LYS A 205 14.66 6.44 -11.90
N LEU A 206 15.10 5.53 -11.04
CA LEU A 206 15.69 4.26 -11.45
C LEU A 206 14.66 3.43 -12.21
N ILE A 207 13.42 3.35 -11.72
CA ILE A 207 12.33 2.64 -12.40
C ILE A 207 11.98 3.32 -13.74
N ASP A 208 11.94 4.64 -13.79
CA ASP A 208 11.72 5.41 -15.03
C ASP A 208 12.82 5.18 -16.08
N GLN A 209 14.03 4.89 -15.64
CA GLN A 209 15.16 4.49 -16.50
C GLN A 209 15.07 3.04 -16.98
N GLY A 210 14.11 2.27 -16.48
CA GLY A 210 13.82 0.91 -16.89
C GLY A 210 14.41 -0.19 -16.01
N LEU A 211 14.92 0.14 -14.81
CA LEU A 211 15.40 -0.86 -13.88
C LEU A 211 14.26 -1.80 -13.45
N THR A 212 14.58 -3.09 -13.42
CA THR A 212 13.74 -4.15 -12.88
C THR A 212 13.75 -4.13 -11.35
N ALA A 213 12.88 -4.91 -10.71
CA ALA A 213 12.88 -5.02 -9.26
C ALA A 213 14.15 -5.70 -8.73
N GLU A 214 14.73 -6.63 -9.47
CA GLU A 214 16.02 -7.24 -9.16
C GLU A 214 17.15 -6.22 -9.23
N GLU A 215 17.21 -5.44 -10.33
CA GLU A 215 18.25 -4.43 -10.53
C GLU A 215 18.20 -3.31 -9.47
N LEU A 216 17.01 -3.01 -8.93
CA LEU A 216 16.91 -2.09 -7.77
C LEU A 216 17.65 -2.65 -6.55
N LEU A 217 17.58 -3.96 -6.31
CA LEU A 217 18.33 -4.60 -5.22
C LEU A 217 19.83 -4.69 -5.53
N PHE A 218 20.19 -4.94 -6.79
CA PHE A 218 21.59 -5.00 -7.22
C PHE A 218 22.29 -3.65 -7.08
N GLU A 219 21.58 -2.55 -7.37
CA GLU A 219 22.09 -1.18 -7.21
C GLU A 219 22.46 -0.86 -5.74
N ILE A 220 21.71 -1.41 -4.79
CA ILE A 220 21.89 -1.12 -3.36
C ILE A 220 22.87 -2.10 -2.71
N LEU A 221 22.79 -3.40 -3.08
CA LEU A 221 23.43 -4.49 -2.35
C LEU A 221 24.64 -5.08 -3.09
N GLY A 222 24.81 -4.74 -4.39
CA GLY A 222 25.74 -5.40 -5.29
C GLY A 222 25.18 -6.73 -5.80
N GLU A 223 25.19 -6.94 -7.12
CA GLU A 223 24.62 -8.13 -7.77
C GLU A 223 25.21 -9.43 -7.20
N GLU A 224 26.51 -9.44 -6.96
CA GLU A 224 27.27 -10.60 -6.46
C GLU A 224 26.88 -11.02 -5.04
N ASN A 225 26.23 -10.12 -4.27
CA ASN A 225 25.83 -10.39 -2.90
C ASN A 225 24.36 -10.81 -2.78
N VAL A 226 23.56 -10.69 -3.85
CA VAL A 226 22.12 -10.91 -3.83
C VAL A 226 21.75 -12.30 -4.30
N GLN A 227 20.97 -13.00 -3.49
CA GLN A 227 20.33 -14.26 -3.84
C GLN A 227 18.83 -14.04 -3.96
N ILE A 228 18.30 -14.06 -5.18
CA ILE A 228 16.85 -14.02 -5.42
C ILE A 228 16.22 -15.33 -4.94
N LEU A 229 15.19 -15.23 -4.12
CA LEU A 229 14.45 -16.37 -3.58
C LEU A 229 13.15 -16.64 -4.35
N GLU A 230 12.42 -15.57 -4.67
CA GLU A 230 11.10 -15.67 -5.27
C GLU A 230 10.74 -14.39 -6.02
N ASN A 231 10.04 -14.55 -7.14
CA ASN A 231 9.35 -13.49 -7.85
C ASN A 231 7.83 -13.74 -7.73
N LEU A 232 7.12 -12.84 -7.07
CA LEU A 232 5.68 -12.94 -6.85
C LEU A 232 4.96 -11.92 -7.74
N PRO A 233 4.03 -12.33 -8.63
CA PRO A 233 3.20 -11.38 -9.38
C PRO A 233 2.48 -10.41 -8.45
N ALA A 234 2.34 -9.17 -8.87
CA ALA A 234 1.63 -8.13 -8.12
C ALA A 234 0.53 -7.51 -8.97
N GLN A 235 -0.59 -7.15 -8.32
CA GLN A 235 -1.71 -6.52 -9.01
C GLN A 235 -2.61 -5.74 -8.06
N PHE A 236 -3.31 -4.75 -8.62
CA PHE A 236 -4.46 -4.17 -7.92
C PHE A 236 -5.61 -5.17 -7.99
N GLU A 237 -6.11 -5.60 -6.84
CA GLU A 237 -7.24 -6.53 -6.79
C GLU A 237 -8.23 -6.16 -5.68
N CYS A 238 -9.50 -6.02 -6.05
CA CYS A 238 -10.57 -5.75 -5.10
C CYS A 238 -11.55 -6.92 -5.07
N HIS A 239 -11.66 -7.53 -3.91
CA HIS A 239 -12.59 -8.64 -3.68
C HIS A 239 -13.98 -8.18 -3.19
N CYS A 240 -14.44 -6.99 -3.60
CA CYS A 240 -15.82 -6.59 -3.38
C CYS A 240 -16.77 -7.37 -4.32
N GLY A 241 -18.05 -7.30 -4.08
CA GLY A 241 -19.05 -7.96 -4.91
C GLY A 241 -20.46 -7.74 -4.37
N HIS A 242 -21.46 -7.97 -5.21
CA HIS A 242 -22.86 -7.77 -4.90
C HIS A 242 -23.28 -8.53 -3.61
N ASP A 243 -22.94 -9.81 -3.50
CA ASP A 243 -23.29 -10.63 -2.34
C ASP A 243 -22.64 -10.14 -1.05
N LYS A 244 -21.41 -9.60 -1.11
CA LYS A 244 -20.74 -9.04 0.06
C LYS A 244 -21.45 -7.79 0.56
N PHE A 245 -21.88 -6.91 -0.34
CA PHE A 245 -22.65 -5.74 0.03
C PHE A 245 -24.06 -6.10 0.51
N LEU A 246 -24.71 -7.07 -0.11
CA LEU A 246 -26.00 -7.58 0.35
C LEU A 246 -25.92 -8.13 1.78
N ASN A 247 -24.88 -8.89 2.09
CA ASN A 247 -24.61 -9.36 3.45
C ASN A 247 -24.29 -8.21 4.44
N ALA A 248 -23.61 -7.15 3.98
CA ALA A 248 -23.37 -5.97 4.81
C ALA A 248 -24.67 -5.22 5.11
N ILE A 249 -25.55 -5.05 4.12
CA ILE A 249 -26.90 -4.46 4.29
C ILE A 249 -27.71 -5.28 5.31
N LYS A 250 -27.66 -6.61 5.24
CA LYS A 250 -28.33 -7.48 6.23
C LYS A 250 -27.89 -7.16 7.67
N GLY A 251 -26.62 -6.79 7.87
CA GLY A 251 -26.07 -6.39 9.17
C GLY A 251 -26.58 -5.07 9.72
N LEU A 252 -27.26 -4.24 8.93
CA LEU A 252 -27.85 -2.96 9.38
C LEU A 252 -29.11 -3.16 10.22
N GLY A 253 -29.77 -4.32 10.09
CA GLY A 253 -31.00 -4.67 10.81
C GLY A 253 -32.27 -4.36 10.05
N GLU A 254 -33.36 -5.04 10.46
CA GLU A 254 -34.65 -5.05 9.74
C GLU A 254 -35.25 -3.65 9.55
N ALA A 255 -35.17 -2.79 10.56
CA ALA A 255 -35.74 -1.45 10.50
C ALA A 255 -35.10 -0.57 9.41
N GLU A 256 -33.78 -0.66 9.25
CA GLU A 256 -33.08 0.11 8.23
C GLU A 256 -33.34 -0.47 6.83
N ILE A 257 -33.37 -1.79 6.69
CA ILE A 257 -33.73 -2.45 5.43
C ILE A 257 -35.15 -2.08 5.02
N GLN A 258 -36.10 -2.08 5.95
CA GLN A 258 -37.49 -1.68 5.68
C GLN A 258 -37.57 -0.21 5.23
N ASN A 259 -36.79 0.68 5.85
CA ASN A 259 -36.70 2.09 5.44
C ASN A 259 -36.17 2.25 3.99
N MET A 260 -35.11 1.49 3.62
CA MET A 260 -34.60 1.47 2.25
C MET A 260 -35.65 1.02 1.22
N ILE A 261 -36.51 0.06 1.60
CA ILE A 261 -37.61 -0.40 0.73
C ILE A 261 -38.69 0.67 0.61
N ASP A 262 -39.16 1.20 1.74
CA ASP A 262 -40.33 2.08 1.77
C ASP A 262 -40.08 3.50 1.26
N VAL A 263 -38.85 4.01 1.45
CA VAL A 263 -38.46 5.40 1.14
C VAL A 263 -37.63 5.50 -0.12
N ASP A 264 -36.58 4.67 -0.23
CA ASP A 264 -35.59 4.76 -1.32
C ASP A 264 -35.91 3.82 -2.50
N HIS A 265 -36.87 2.91 -2.33
CA HIS A 265 -37.24 1.90 -3.32
C HIS A 265 -36.06 1.05 -3.81
N GLY A 266 -35.11 0.78 -2.90
CA GLY A 266 -33.89 0.04 -3.18
C GLY A 266 -32.71 0.56 -2.36
N ALA A 267 -31.50 0.16 -2.75
CA ALA A 267 -30.27 0.68 -2.17
C ALA A 267 -29.15 0.76 -3.23
N GLU A 268 -28.22 1.69 -3.06
CA GLU A 268 -26.96 1.75 -3.80
C GLU A 268 -25.79 1.68 -2.82
N ALA A 269 -24.81 0.85 -3.12
CA ALA A 269 -23.55 0.80 -2.39
C ALA A 269 -22.36 1.00 -3.34
N GLU A 270 -21.35 1.74 -2.88
CA GLU A 270 -20.15 1.96 -3.64
C GLU A 270 -18.93 1.45 -2.87
N CYS A 271 -18.07 0.70 -3.54
CA CYS A 271 -16.85 0.19 -2.93
C CYS A 271 -15.82 1.31 -2.74
N HIS A 272 -15.36 1.52 -1.51
CA HIS A 272 -14.34 2.52 -1.22
C HIS A 272 -13.00 2.26 -1.92
N PHE A 273 -12.66 0.99 -2.21
CA PHE A 273 -11.36 0.62 -2.81
C PHE A 273 -11.32 0.71 -4.34
N CYS A 274 -12.36 0.28 -5.04
CA CYS A 274 -12.38 0.25 -6.51
C CYS A 274 -13.47 1.09 -7.15
N ARG A 275 -14.30 1.77 -6.35
CA ARG A 275 -15.40 2.64 -6.79
C ARG A 275 -16.48 1.92 -7.61
N SER A 276 -16.48 0.58 -7.60
CA SER A 276 -17.58 -0.19 -8.21
C SER A 276 -18.88 0.06 -7.48
N LYS A 277 -19.95 0.28 -8.23
CA LYS A 277 -21.29 0.52 -7.71
C LYS A 277 -22.15 -0.72 -7.81
N TYR A 278 -22.96 -0.95 -6.81
CA TYR A 278 -23.89 -2.07 -6.68
C TYR A 278 -25.26 -1.52 -6.33
N THR A 279 -26.27 -1.91 -7.08
CA THR A 279 -27.66 -1.54 -6.84
C THR A 279 -28.44 -2.75 -6.35
N PHE A 280 -29.34 -2.54 -5.41
CA PHE A 280 -30.17 -3.57 -4.79
C PHE A 280 -31.62 -3.18 -4.96
N SER A 281 -32.41 -4.06 -5.58
CA SER A 281 -33.84 -3.84 -5.77
C SER A 281 -34.63 -4.05 -4.47
N GLU A 282 -35.87 -3.53 -4.43
CA GLU A 282 -36.80 -3.78 -3.32
C GLU A 282 -36.99 -5.30 -3.08
N GLU A 283 -37.09 -6.09 -4.17
CA GLU A 283 -37.26 -7.53 -4.09
C GLU A 283 -36.08 -8.23 -3.42
N GLU A 284 -34.84 -7.80 -3.77
CA GLU A 284 -33.65 -8.34 -3.12
C GLU A 284 -33.58 -7.97 -1.63
N LEU A 285 -33.91 -6.72 -1.27
CA LEU A 285 -33.95 -6.28 0.12
C LEU A 285 -35.03 -7.01 0.92
N GLN A 286 -36.20 -7.26 0.33
CA GLN A 286 -37.27 -8.05 0.95
C GLN A 286 -36.81 -9.47 1.31
N THR A 287 -35.93 -10.09 0.51
CA THR A 287 -35.40 -11.42 0.82
C THR A 287 -34.56 -11.46 2.10
N LEU A 288 -34.01 -10.32 2.51
CA LEU A 288 -33.22 -10.20 3.76
C LEU A 288 -34.13 -10.17 5.00
N LEU A 289 -35.35 -9.64 4.89
CA LEU A 289 -36.34 -9.56 5.99
C LEU A 289 -37.03 -10.91 6.26
N GLY A 290 -37.08 -11.78 5.26
CA GLY A 290 -37.81 -13.08 5.36
C GLY A 290 -36.98 -14.26 5.89
N LYS A 291 -35.72 -14.08 6.27
CA LYS A 291 -34.82 -15.16 6.75
C LYS A 291 -34.34 -14.95 8.18
N SER A 292 -35.26 -14.62 9.09
CA SER A 292 -35.01 -14.71 10.53
C SER A 292 -35.45 -16.09 11.00
N GLU A 293 -34.57 -17.11 10.86
CA GLU A 293 -34.64 -18.38 11.60
C GLU A 293 -33.41 -18.51 12.49
#